data_4961ae12fe4b0aff0be93f2ea8516184
#
_entry.id   4961ae12fe4b0aff0be93f2ea8516184
#
_cell.length_a   1.000
_cell.length_b   1.000
_cell.length_c   1.000
_cell.angle_alpha   90.00
_cell.angle_beta   90.00
_cell.angle_gamma   90.00
#
_symmetry.space_group_name_H-M   'P 1'
#
loop_
_entity.id
_entity.type
_entity.pdbx_description
1 polymer ?
#
loop_
_entity_poly.entity_id
_entity_poly.type
_entity_poly.pdbx_seq_one_letter_code
_entity_poly.pdbx_strand_id
1 'polypeptide(L)'
;MGNQRRVYHRSAVTDADNMNRSVLRQIGMPMSDRRGVERNKIEQGQSGGRRTEELMATTNTPAISRYPLRKLEDLPEDIRARMLEVREANVRTSWIGQLLAARLIRVIAPPISRYPVPKLEDLPEDIRARMLEVQEKAGFIPNVFLTLAHRPDEFRAFFAYHDALMLRDSGLSTAEREMIVVATSGANDCLYCIVAHGAILRIYAKNPLLADQVAANYRKADISARQKAMLDFALKVALRSVELVDADYERLRDHGFTDEDIWDIGAIAAFFALSNRMANLIGMRPNDEFHLLGRLPRKA
;
A
#
# COMPACT_ATOMS: atom_id res chain seq x y z
N MET A 1 -41.82 17.59 -14.48
CA MET A 1 -40.42 17.44 -14.85
C MET A 1 -39.57 17.77 -13.63
N GLY A 2 -39.20 16.78 -12.87
CA GLY A 2 -38.38 16.92 -11.64
C GLY A 2 -38.17 15.56 -11.01
N ASN A 3 -36.96 15.15 -10.83
CA ASN A 3 -36.56 14.00 -10.02
C ASN A 3 -35.81 12.86 -10.73
N GLN A 4 -34.76 13.18 -11.49
CA GLN A 4 -33.84 12.12 -11.96
C GLN A 4 -32.33 12.43 -11.72
N ARG A 5 -31.95 13.50 -11.00
CA ARG A 5 -30.54 13.85 -10.80
C ARG A 5 -29.92 13.44 -9.44
N ARG A 6 -30.68 12.77 -8.55
CA ARG A 6 -30.18 12.38 -7.20
C ARG A 6 -29.79 10.91 -7.02
N VAL A 7 -29.98 10.06 -8.02
CA VAL A 7 -29.75 8.61 -7.88
C VAL A 7 -28.33 8.20 -8.26
N TYR A 8 -27.65 8.93 -9.15
CA TYR A 8 -26.31 8.53 -9.65
C TYR A 8 -25.12 8.85 -8.73
N HIS A 9 -25.30 9.69 -7.69
CA HIS A 9 -24.21 10.03 -6.77
C HIS A 9 -24.13 9.13 -5.51
N ARG A 10 -25.13 8.28 -5.27
CA ARG A 10 -25.14 7.40 -4.08
C ARG A 10 -24.59 6.01 -4.34
N SER A 11 -24.64 5.50 -5.57
CA SER A 11 -24.16 4.16 -5.89
C SER A 11 -22.61 4.06 -5.98
N ALA A 12 -21.94 5.06 -6.55
CA ALA A 12 -20.50 5.02 -6.74
C ALA A 12 -19.67 5.12 -5.43
N VAL A 13 -20.24 5.69 -4.36
CA VAL A 13 -19.56 5.85 -3.06
C VAL A 13 -19.74 4.61 -2.17
N THR A 14 -20.87 3.91 -2.29
CA THR A 14 -21.14 2.65 -1.60
C THR A 14 -20.34 1.50 -2.20
N ASP A 15 -20.07 1.54 -3.50
CA ASP A 15 -19.28 0.50 -4.18
C ASP A 15 -17.80 0.55 -3.80
N ALA A 16 -17.21 1.74 -3.63
CA ALA A 16 -15.80 1.88 -3.21
C ALA A 16 -15.56 1.42 -1.75
N ASP A 17 -16.52 1.65 -0.85
CA ASP A 17 -16.41 1.21 0.55
C ASP A 17 -16.66 -0.31 0.70
N ASN A 18 -17.54 -0.89 -0.09
CA ASN A 18 -17.75 -2.34 -0.18
C ASN A 18 -16.54 -3.01 -0.83
N MET A 19 -15.96 -2.42 -1.86
CA MET A 19 -14.77 -2.91 -2.53
C MET A 19 -13.56 -2.94 -1.58
N ASN A 20 -13.33 -1.90 -0.78
CA ASN A 20 -12.26 -1.88 0.22
C ASN A 20 -12.42 -2.94 1.33
N ARG A 21 -13.64 -3.21 1.77
CA ARG A 21 -13.92 -4.25 2.79
C ARG A 21 -13.85 -5.66 2.21
N SER A 22 -14.25 -5.79 0.97
CA SER A 22 -14.30 -7.04 0.22
C SER A 22 -12.90 -7.53 -0.11
N VAL A 23 -12.05 -6.68 -0.69
CA VAL A 23 -10.64 -6.99 -1.04
C VAL A 23 -9.87 -7.54 0.17
N LEU A 24 -10.12 -7.02 1.37
CA LEU A 24 -9.41 -7.44 2.58
C LEU A 24 -9.81 -8.83 3.10
N ARG A 25 -11.09 -9.20 2.97
CA ARG A 25 -11.56 -10.53 3.42
C ARG A 25 -11.08 -11.69 2.55
N GLN A 26 -10.54 -11.40 1.38
CA GLN A 26 -10.52 -12.39 0.30
C GLN A 26 -9.19 -12.66 -0.33
N ILE A 27 -8.22 -11.80 -0.09
CA ILE A 27 -6.84 -12.21 -0.22
C ILE A 27 -6.44 -13.16 0.93
N GLY A 28 -7.48 -13.74 1.62
CA GLY A 28 -7.28 -14.73 2.67
C GLY A 28 -6.81 -14.16 4.00
N MET A 29 -7.15 -12.90 4.34
CA MET A 29 -6.61 -12.24 5.52
C MET A 29 -7.61 -12.21 6.68
N PRO A 30 -7.24 -12.65 7.91
CA PRO A 30 -8.12 -12.67 9.06
C PRO A 30 -8.52 -11.26 9.50
N MET A 31 -9.81 -11.07 9.75
CA MET A 31 -10.33 -9.89 10.43
C MET A 31 -10.03 -10.00 11.93
N SER A 32 -9.26 -9.08 12.49
CA SER A 32 -9.12 -8.96 13.93
C SER A 32 -10.49 -8.66 14.55
N ASP A 33 -11.00 -9.60 15.34
CA ASP A 33 -12.24 -9.49 16.09
C ASP A 33 -12.09 -8.39 17.17
N ARG A 34 -12.95 -7.40 17.12
CA ARG A 34 -13.03 -6.36 18.16
C ARG A 34 -13.79 -6.93 19.36
N ARG A 35 -13.14 -7.67 20.23
CA ARG A 35 -13.64 -7.95 21.58
C ARG A 35 -12.47 -7.83 22.57
N GLY A 36 -12.49 -6.80 23.39
CA GLY A 36 -11.64 -6.68 24.56
C GLY A 36 -10.96 -5.33 24.72
N VAL A 37 -11.74 -4.25 24.87
CA VAL A 37 -11.27 -3.08 25.62
C VAL A 37 -12.28 -2.84 26.73
N GLU A 38 -11.91 -3.27 27.93
CA GLU A 38 -12.63 -2.98 29.17
C GLU A 38 -12.74 -1.47 29.38
N ARG A 39 -13.97 -1.05 29.73
CA ARG A 39 -14.28 0.31 30.17
C ARG A 39 -13.76 0.50 31.58
N ASN A 40 -12.70 1.25 31.76
CA ASN A 40 -12.43 1.89 33.04
C ASN A 40 -13.31 3.14 33.18
N LYS A 41 -14.27 3.04 34.09
CA LYS A 41 -15.02 4.18 34.63
C LYS A 41 -14.05 5.05 35.42
N ILE A 42 -13.95 6.32 35.07
CA ILE A 42 -13.42 7.36 35.94
C ILE A 42 -14.56 8.30 36.24
N GLU A 43 -14.79 8.47 37.56
CA GLU A 43 -15.83 9.25 38.18
C GLU A 43 -15.73 10.74 37.88
N GLN A 44 -16.90 11.36 37.82
CA GLN A 44 -17.08 12.80 37.69
C GLN A 44 -16.64 13.53 38.96
N GLY A 45 -15.72 14.47 38.83
CA GLY A 45 -15.42 15.49 39.79
C GLY A 45 -15.56 16.87 39.15
N GLN A 46 -16.53 17.64 39.64
CA GLN A 46 -16.78 19.04 39.25
C GLN A 46 -15.69 19.96 39.78
N SER A 47 -15.15 20.84 38.96
CA SER A 47 -14.89 22.26 39.34
C SER A 47 -14.33 23.04 38.13
N GLY A 48 -15.04 24.05 37.78
CA GLY A 48 -14.75 25.43 37.51
C GLY A 48 -13.57 25.92 36.68
N GLY A 49 -13.90 26.49 35.53
CA GLY A 49 -13.40 27.78 35.08
C GLY A 49 -11.93 27.94 34.63
N ARG A 50 -11.77 28.41 33.39
CA ARG A 50 -10.53 28.98 32.80
C ARG A 50 -9.42 28.01 32.42
N ARG A 51 -9.43 27.63 31.14
CA ARG A 51 -8.26 27.36 30.27
C ARG A 51 -8.70 26.95 28.89
N THR A 52 -9.14 27.87 28.07
CA THR A 52 -9.42 27.67 26.64
C THR A 52 -8.36 28.25 25.72
N GLU A 53 -7.15 28.56 26.23
CA GLU A 53 -6.11 29.18 25.41
C GLU A 53 -4.76 28.41 25.35
N GLU A 54 -4.67 27.24 25.96
CA GLU A 54 -3.37 26.49 25.99
C GLU A 54 -3.35 25.11 25.32
N LEU A 55 -4.35 24.80 24.47
CA LEU A 55 -4.40 23.49 23.76
C LEU A 55 -4.12 23.60 22.26
N MET A 56 -3.45 24.66 21.82
CA MET A 56 -2.93 24.80 20.47
C MET A 56 -1.40 24.87 20.43
N ALA A 57 -0.72 23.93 21.04
CA ALA A 57 0.72 23.82 20.83
C ALA A 57 1.17 22.39 21.10
N THR A 58 1.48 21.69 20.05
CA THR A 58 2.49 20.70 19.77
C THR A 58 1.94 19.59 18.86
N THR A 59 1.53 19.95 17.67
CA THR A 59 1.68 19.00 16.55
C THR A 59 3.14 19.01 16.19
N ASN A 60 3.87 17.98 16.62
CA ASN A 60 5.27 17.75 16.27
C ASN A 60 5.30 17.31 14.80
N THR A 61 4.97 18.22 13.87
CA THR A 61 5.10 17.99 12.44
C THR A 61 6.59 17.97 12.12
N PRO A 62 7.15 16.87 11.60
CA PRO A 62 8.57 16.83 11.27
C PRO A 62 8.91 17.96 10.31
N ALA A 63 10.05 18.62 10.54
CA ALA A 63 10.48 19.74 9.72
C ALA A 63 10.61 19.30 8.24
N ILE A 64 9.96 20.03 7.35
CA ILE A 64 9.96 19.75 5.90
C ILE A 64 11.37 19.83 5.31
N SER A 65 12.27 20.60 5.95
CA SER A 65 13.64 20.80 5.50
C SER A 65 14.61 20.89 6.67
N ARG A 66 15.87 20.44 6.47
CA ARG A 66 16.98 20.66 7.41
C ARG A 66 17.43 22.13 7.48
N TYR A 67 17.05 22.91 6.50
CA TYR A 67 17.36 24.32 6.43
C TYR A 67 16.14 25.14 6.86
N PRO A 68 16.33 26.33 7.46
CA PRO A 68 15.23 27.22 7.81
C PRO A 68 14.39 27.52 6.58
N LEU A 69 13.08 27.25 6.67
CA LEU A 69 12.16 27.67 5.62
C LEU A 69 11.88 29.15 5.75
N ARG A 70 12.11 29.90 4.68
CA ARG A 70 11.70 31.30 4.62
C ARG A 70 10.18 31.38 4.47
N LYS A 71 9.56 32.35 5.13
CA LYS A 71 8.14 32.64 4.92
C LYS A 71 7.95 33.21 3.51
N LEU A 72 6.76 33.01 2.94
CA LEU A 72 6.45 33.49 1.59
C LEU A 72 6.64 35.02 1.46
N GLU A 73 6.32 35.75 2.54
CA GLU A 73 6.49 37.20 2.65
C GLU A 73 7.95 37.66 2.63
N ASP A 74 8.88 36.84 3.05
CA ASP A 74 10.33 37.13 3.11
C ASP A 74 11.07 36.79 1.82
N LEU A 75 10.36 36.30 0.80
CA LEU A 75 10.94 35.96 -0.50
C LEU A 75 10.98 37.18 -1.43
N PRO A 76 11.99 37.24 -2.32
CA PRO A 76 12.01 38.25 -3.40
C PRO A 76 10.70 38.26 -4.18
N GLU A 77 10.29 39.44 -4.63
CA GLU A 77 8.98 39.68 -5.26
C GLU A 77 8.73 38.77 -6.48
N ASP A 78 9.75 38.59 -7.32
CA ASP A 78 9.72 37.75 -8.52
C ASP A 78 9.49 36.26 -8.17
N ILE A 79 10.12 35.73 -7.11
CA ILE A 79 9.97 34.39 -6.65
C ILE A 79 8.59 34.20 -6.02
N ARG A 80 8.14 35.16 -5.20
CA ARG A 80 6.83 35.16 -4.57
C ARG A 80 5.72 35.18 -5.61
N ALA A 81 5.79 36.05 -6.59
CA ALA A 81 4.84 36.19 -7.70
C ALA A 81 4.72 34.84 -8.46
N ARG A 82 5.85 34.21 -8.80
CA ARG A 82 5.88 32.93 -9.51
C ARG A 82 5.31 31.79 -8.68
N MET A 83 5.52 31.75 -7.37
CA MET A 83 4.93 30.74 -6.48
C MET A 83 3.42 30.92 -6.39
N LEU A 84 2.91 32.14 -6.37
CA LEU A 84 1.47 32.42 -6.35
C LEU A 84 0.82 32.06 -7.69
N GLU A 85 1.47 32.36 -8.82
CA GLU A 85 1.02 31.99 -10.16
C GLU A 85 0.90 30.44 -10.31
N VAL A 86 1.89 29.69 -9.85
CA VAL A 86 1.85 28.21 -9.85
C VAL A 86 0.71 27.69 -8.96
N ARG A 87 0.46 28.32 -7.83
CA ARG A 87 -0.65 27.97 -6.95
C ARG A 87 -2.01 28.21 -7.62
N GLU A 88 -2.19 29.32 -8.30
CA GLU A 88 -3.42 29.63 -9.03
C GLU A 88 -3.63 28.75 -10.26
N ALA A 89 -2.56 28.44 -11.00
CA ALA A 89 -2.59 27.52 -12.13
C ALA A 89 -3.00 26.10 -11.69
N ASN A 90 -2.45 25.58 -10.59
CA ASN A 90 -2.82 24.28 -10.05
C ASN A 90 -4.28 24.21 -9.60
N VAL A 91 -4.88 25.29 -9.11
CA VAL A 91 -6.31 25.32 -8.76
C VAL A 91 -7.19 25.29 -10.00
N ARG A 92 -6.78 25.91 -11.12
CA ARG A 92 -7.58 25.96 -12.36
C ARG A 92 -7.51 24.68 -13.20
N THR A 93 -6.42 23.92 -13.16
CA THR A 93 -6.21 22.75 -14.01
C THR A 93 -6.68 21.43 -13.41
N SER A 94 -7.06 21.40 -12.13
CA SER A 94 -7.25 20.14 -11.40
C SER A 94 -8.40 19.26 -11.83
N TRP A 95 -9.47 19.79 -12.45
CA TRP A 95 -10.63 18.97 -12.85
C TRP A 95 -10.92 18.96 -14.36
N ILE A 96 -10.60 20.04 -15.08
CA ILE A 96 -10.78 20.12 -16.54
C ILE A 96 -9.72 19.32 -17.28
N GLY A 97 -8.47 19.37 -16.80
CA GLY A 97 -7.35 18.59 -17.32
C GLY A 97 -7.57 17.07 -17.20
N GLN A 98 -8.18 16.61 -16.10
CA GLN A 98 -8.50 15.20 -15.90
C GLN A 98 -9.63 14.71 -16.84
N LEU A 99 -10.61 15.56 -17.16
CA LEU A 99 -11.69 15.23 -18.11
C LEU A 99 -11.22 15.18 -19.57
N LEU A 100 -10.25 16.02 -19.95
CA LEU A 100 -9.67 16.04 -21.30
C LEU A 100 -8.65 14.92 -21.51
N ALA A 101 -7.83 14.61 -20.49
CA ALA A 101 -6.91 13.48 -20.52
C ALA A 101 -7.63 12.13 -20.63
N ALA A 102 -8.75 11.95 -19.94
CA ALA A 102 -9.55 10.73 -20.01
C ALA A 102 -10.20 10.49 -21.40
N ARG A 103 -10.37 11.53 -22.21
CA ARG A 103 -10.97 11.43 -23.56
C ARG A 103 -9.95 11.26 -24.69
N LEU A 104 -8.68 11.66 -24.48
CA LEU A 104 -7.63 11.63 -25.51
C LEU A 104 -6.69 10.42 -25.38
N ILE A 105 -6.69 9.69 -24.27
CA ILE A 105 -5.88 8.49 -24.07
C ILE A 105 -6.74 7.24 -24.25
N ARG A 106 -7.28 7.01 -25.44
CA ARG A 106 -7.37 5.66 -25.97
C ARG A 106 -6.03 5.29 -26.61
N VAL A 107 -4.97 5.43 -25.86
CA VAL A 107 -3.74 4.69 -26.14
C VAL A 107 -4.12 3.22 -26.00
N ILE A 108 -3.85 2.42 -27.03
CA ILE A 108 -3.93 0.97 -26.94
C ILE A 108 -3.15 0.60 -25.69
N ALA A 109 -3.89 0.16 -24.66
CA ALA A 109 -3.25 -0.16 -23.38
C ALA A 109 -2.15 -1.20 -23.66
N PRO A 110 -0.93 -0.98 -23.24
CA PRO A 110 0.14 -1.94 -23.50
C PRO A 110 -0.24 -3.28 -22.88
N PRO A 111 0.17 -4.41 -23.49
CA PRO A 111 -0.17 -5.72 -23.00
C PRO A 111 0.28 -5.90 -21.54
N ILE A 112 -0.53 -6.61 -20.73
CA ILE A 112 -0.24 -6.87 -19.31
C ILE A 112 0.87 -7.90 -19.11
N SER A 113 1.27 -8.61 -20.15
CA SER A 113 2.28 -9.67 -20.15
C SER A 113 2.99 -9.76 -21.48
N ARG A 114 4.26 -10.10 -21.45
CA ARG A 114 5.06 -10.50 -22.62
C ARG A 114 4.66 -11.89 -23.16
N TYR A 115 4.11 -12.74 -22.27
CA TYR A 115 3.68 -14.08 -22.57
C TYR A 115 2.18 -14.15 -22.80
N PRO A 116 1.67 -15.20 -23.47
CA PRO A 116 0.23 -15.37 -23.67
C PRO A 116 -0.53 -15.35 -22.34
N VAL A 117 -1.65 -14.65 -22.32
CA VAL A 117 -2.60 -14.66 -21.19
C VAL A 117 -3.74 -15.59 -21.60
N PRO A 118 -3.93 -16.72 -20.89
CA PRO A 118 -5.01 -17.65 -21.22
C PRO A 118 -6.37 -17.01 -20.91
N LYS A 119 -7.40 -17.45 -21.66
CA LYS A 119 -8.76 -17.08 -21.34
C LYS A 119 -9.24 -17.86 -20.11
N LEU A 120 -10.17 -17.25 -19.35
CA LEU A 120 -10.70 -17.89 -18.14
C LEU A 120 -11.34 -19.26 -18.40
N GLU A 121 -12.03 -19.40 -19.53
CA GLU A 121 -12.66 -20.67 -19.93
C GLU A 121 -11.66 -21.79 -20.22
N ASP A 122 -10.42 -21.47 -20.60
CA ASP A 122 -9.37 -22.43 -20.95
C ASP A 122 -8.55 -22.86 -19.71
N LEU A 123 -8.79 -22.26 -18.55
CA LEU A 123 -8.04 -22.54 -17.33
C LEU A 123 -8.55 -23.79 -16.61
N PRO A 124 -7.66 -24.53 -15.90
CA PRO A 124 -8.07 -25.56 -14.94
C PRO A 124 -9.08 -25.00 -13.93
N GLU A 125 -10.05 -25.86 -13.53
CA GLU A 125 -11.20 -25.47 -12.69
C GLU A 125 -10.78 -24.79 -11.39
N ASP A 126 -9.78 -25.34 -10.69
CA ASP A 126 -9.28 -24.81 -9.42
C ASP A 126 -8.68 -23.39 -9.56
N ILE A 127 -7.95 -23.14 -10.64
CA ILE A 127 -7.37 -21.82 -10.91
C ILE A 127 -8.46 -20.83 -11.30
N ARG A 128 -9.38 -21.25 -12.17
CA ARG A 128 -10.53 -20.43 -12.57
C ARG A 128 -11.41 -20.06 -11.39
N ALA A 129 -11.75 -21.04 -10.55
CA ALA A 129 -12.56 -20.82 -9.34
C ALA A 129 -11.89 -19.80 -8.40
N ARG A 130 -10.59 -19.94 -8.14
CA ARG A 130 -9.84 -18.98 -7.33
C ARG A 130 -9.86 -17.56 -7.92
N MET A 131 -9.70 -17.41 -9.24
CA MET A 131 -9.77 -16.10 -9.90
C MET A 131 -11.14 -15.45 -9.80
N LEU A 132 -12.21 -16.24 -10.01
CA LEU A 132 -13.59 -15.76 -9.93
C LEU A 132 -13.95 -15.37 -8.48
N GLU A 133 -13.50 -16.13 -7.51
CA GLU A 133 -13.64 -15.78 -6.10
C GLU A 133 -12.97 -14.43 -5.80
N VAL A 134 -11.75 -14.20 -6.26
CA VAL A 134 -11.05 -12.92 -6.10
C VAL A 134 -11.80 -11.79 -6.83
N GLN A 135 -12.29 -12.04 -8.05
CA GLN A 135 -13.05 -11.05 -8.81
C GLN A 135 -14.35 -10.64 -8.10
N GLU A 136 -15.13 -11.62 -7.60
CA GLU A 136 -16.36 -11.34 -6.84
C GLU A 136 -16.08 -10.41 -5.66
N LYS A 137 -14.98 -10.57 -5.08
CA LYS A 137 -14.58 -9.95 -3.82
C LYS A 137 -13.84 -8.62 -4.01
N ALA A 138 -12.93 -8.51 -4.98
CA ALA A 138 -12.13 -7.32 -5.25
C ALA A 138 -12.74 -6.42 -6.32
N GLY A 139 -13.71 -6.92 -7.10
CA GLY A 139 -14.28 -6.23 -8.25
C GLY A 139 -13.45 -6.41 -9.54
N PHE A 140 -12.26 -7.02 -9.46
CA PHE A 140 -11.37 -7.29 -10.58
C PHE A 140 -10.47 -8.49 -10.32
N ILE A 141 -9.90 -9.06 -11.37
CA ILE A 141 -8.86 -10.08 -11.25
C ILE A 141 -7.49 -9.39 -11.30
N PRO A 142 -6.65 -9.51 -10.26
CA PRO A 142 -5.30 -8.98 -10.29
C PRO A 142 -4.49 -9.58 -11.45
N ASN A 143 -3.75 -8.75 -12.17
CA ASN A 143 -3.00 -9.18 -13.34
C ASN A 143 -1.95 -10.27 -13.05
N VAL A 144 -1.46 -10.39 -11.81
CA VAL A 144 -0.58 -11.48 -11.40
C VAL A 144 -1.24 -12.86 -11.57
N PHE A 145 -2.53 -12.97 -11.31
CA PHE A 145 -3.27 -14.22 -11.53
C PHE A 145 -3.32 -14.56 -13.02
N LEU A 146 -3.71 -13.60 -13.84
CA LEU A 146 -3.84 -13.79 -15.29
C LEU A 146 -2.50 -14.13 -15.94
N THR A 147 -1.44 -13.43 -15.55
CA THR A 147 -0.12 -13.59 -16.19
C THR A 147 0.61 -14.85 -15.76
N LEU A 148 0.44 -15.32 -14.52
CA LEU A 148 1.04 -16.58 -14.05
C LEU A 148 0.24 -17.82 -14.45
N ALA A 149 -1.04 -17.66 -14.78
CA ALA A 149 -1.92 -18.78 -15.14
C ALA A 149 -1.52 -19.48 -16.46
N HIS A 150 -0.66 -18.87 -17.27
CA HIS A 150 -0.09 -19.52 -18.46
C HIS A 150 0.73 -20.76 -18.10
N ARG A 151 1.14 -20.91 -16.83
CA ARG A 151 1.87 -22.06 -16.26
C ARG A 151 1.12 -22.57 -15.02
N PRO A 152 0.07 -23.41 -15.18
CA PRO A 152 -0.82 -23.79 -14.10
C PRO A 152 -0.14 -24.37 -12.86
N ASP A 153 0.88 -25.23 -13.03
CA ASP A 153 1.56 -25.85 -11.88
C ASP A 153 2.47 -24.85 -11.15
N GLU A 154 3.10 -23.96 -11.88
CA GLU A 154 3.87 -22.85 -11.29
C GLU A 154 2.96 -21.86 -10.57
N PHE A 155 1.78 -21.58 -11.12
CA PHE A 155 0.74 -20.76 -10.47
C PHE A 155 0.35 -21.36 -9.10
N ARG A 156 0.07 -22.66 -9.05
CA ARG A 156 -0.30 -23.33 -7.79
C ARG A 156 0.80 -23.24 -6.75
N ALA A 157 2.04 -23.57 -7.16
CA ALA A 157 3.20 -23.54 -6.26
C ALA A 157 3.49 -22.12 -5.76
N PHE A 158 3.42 -21.13 -6.63
CA PHE A 158 3.65 -19.71 -6.30
C PHE A 158 2.64 -19.23 -5.26
N PHE A 159 1.35 -19.43 -5.51
CA PHE A 159 0.31 -18.97 -4.60
C PHE A 159 0.22 -19.80 -3.32
N ALA A 160 0.54 -21.09 -3.34
CA ALA A 160 0.64 -21.89 -2.11
C ALA A 160 1.73 -21.35 -1.18
N TYR A 161 2.90 -21.00 -1.72
CA TYR A 161 3.98 -20.42 -0.90
C TYR A 161 3.67 -18.99 -0.46
N HIS A 162 3.11 -18.17 -1.35
CA HIS A 162 2.61 -16.83 -1.00
C HIS A 162 1.65 -16.88 0.20
N ASP A 163 0.65 -17.74 0.13
CA ASP A 163 -0.37 -17.84 1.16
C ASP A 163 0.24 -18.34 2.49
N ALA A 164 1.16 -19.30 2.43
CA ALA A 164 1.87 -19.78 3.62
C ALA A 164 2.69 -18.68 4.32
N LEU A 165 3.23 -17.71 3.58
CA LEU A 165 4.00 -16.60 4.14
C LEU A 165 3.12 -15.43 4.58
N MET A 166 2.12 -15.07 3.76
CA MET A 166 1.40 -13.81 3.94
C MET A 166 0.14 -13.94 4.79
N LEU A 167 -0.44 -15.16 4.91
CA LEU A 167 -1.73 -15.37 5.56
C LEU A 167 -1.63 -16.07 6.93
N ARG A 168 -0.48 -16.59 7.31
CA ARG A 168 -0.30 -17.25 8.61
C ARG A 168 -0.32 -16.24 9.76
N ASP A 169 -0.70 -16.71 10.94
CA ASP A 169 -0.50 -15.96 12.18
C ASP A 169 0.99 -15.93 12.52
N SER A 170 1.52 -14.75 12.87
CA SER A 170 2.91 -14.55 13.33
C SER A 170 3.03 -13.24 14.11
N GLY A 171 4.22 -12.98 14.67
CA GLY A 171 4.50 -11.73 15.37
C GLY A 171 4.55 -10.48 14.46
N LEU A 172 4.57 -10.67 13.14
CA LEU A 172 4.49 -9.56 12.18
C LEU A 172 3.03 -9.21 11.89
N SER A 173 2.68 -7.95 12.02
CA SER A 173 1.40 -7.45 11.52
C SER A 173 1.34 -7.53 10.00
N THR A 174 0.13 -7.58 9.43
CA THR A 174 -0.08 -7.55 7.98
C THR A 174 0.57 -6.31 7.33
N ALA A 175 0.50 -5.16 8.00
CA ALA A 175 1.17 -3.94 7.52
C ALA A 175 2.69 -4.10 7.47
N GLU A 176 3.32 -4.75 8.44
CA GLU A 176 4.76 -5.00 8.44
C GLU A 176 5.17 -5.98 7.33
N ARG A 177 4.40 -7.04 7.09
CA ARG A 177 4.63 -7.94 5.95
C ARG A 177 4.57 -7.17 4.63
N GLU A 178 3.56 -6.33 4.44
CA GLU A 178 3.43 -5.50 3.24
C GLU A 178 4.54 -4.42 3.14
N MET A 179 5.05 -3.90 4.25
CA MET A 179 6.24 -3.02 4.24
C MET A 179 7.45 -3.75 3.68
N ILE A 180 7.68 -5.01 4.09
CA ILE A 180 8.78 -5.84 3.56
C ILE A 180 8.63 -6.00 2.05
N VAL A 181 7.42 -6.34 1.60
CA VAL A 181 7.11 -6.49 0.18
C VAL A 181 7.40 -5.21 -0.60
N VAL A 182 6.86 -4.07 -0.14
CA VAL A 182 7.01 -2.78 -0.83
C VAL A 182 8.46 -2.32 -0.85
N ALA A 183 9.19 -2.44 0.27
CA ALA A 183 10.60 -2.06 0.32
C ALA A 183 11.47 -2.94 -0.60
N THR A 184 11.27 -4.27 -0.57
CA THR A 184 11.96 -5.22 -1.45
C THR A 184 11.65 -4.94 -2.91
N SER A 185 10.39 -4.65 -3.22
CA SER A 185 9.93 -4.35 -4.58
C SER A 185 10.47 -3.02 -5.10
N GLY A 186 10.59 -2.00 -4.24
CA GLY A 186 11.24 -0.73 -4.57
C GLY A 186 12.71 -0.92 -4.91
N ALA A 187 13.43 -1.72 -4.13
CA ALA A 187 14.84 -2.00 -4.36
C ALA A 187 15.12 -2.88 -5.60
N ASN A 188 14.11 -3.62 -6.08
CA ASN A 188 14.19 -4.44 -7.30
C ASN A 188 13.47 -3.79 -8.51
N ASP A 189 13.06 -2.53 -8.42
CA ASP A 189 12.37 -1.76 -9.48
C ASP A 189 11.16 -2.51 -10.07
N CYS A 190 10.38 -3.18 -9.21
CA CYS A 190 9.21 -3.94 -9.64
C CYS A 190 7.94 -3.08 -9.63
N LEU A 191 7.60 -2.50 -10.79
CA LEU A 191 6.41 -1.64 -10.92
C LEU A 191 5.14 -2.33 -10.43
N TYR A 192 4.89 -3.59 -10.86
CA TYR A 192 3.69 -4.32 -10.46
C TYR A 192 3.57 -4.43 -8.95
N CYS A 193 4.63 -4.93 -8.31
CA CYS A 193 4.61 -5.23 -6.88
C CYS A 193 4.54 -3.95 -6.03
N ILE A 194 5.25 -2.87 -6.43
CA ILE A 194 5.16 -1.58 -5.73
C ILE A 194 3.72 -1.07 -5.72
N VAL A 195 3.04 -1.11 -6.86
CA VAL A 195 1.68 -0.57 -7.01
C VAL A 195 0.65 -1.45 -6.30
N ALA A 196 0.68 -2.77 -6.54
CA ALA A 196 -0.28 -3.70 -5.98
C ALA A 196 -0.15 -3.83 -4.45
N HIS A 197 1.03 -4.14 -3.95
CA HIS A 197 1.29 -4.27 -2.50
C HIS A 197 1.31 -2.91 -1.79
N GLY A 198 1.68 -1.84 -2.50
CA GLY A 198 1.52 -0.49 -1.98
C GLY A 198 0.05 -0.14 -1.69
N ALA A 199 -0.90 -0.61 -2.49
CA ALA A 199 -2.32 -0.46 -2.22
C ALA A 199 -2.73 -1.21 -0.94
N ILE A 200 -2.26 -2.44 -0.80
CA ILE A 200 -2.53 -3.28 0.37
C ILE A 200 -1.92 -2.65 1.63
N LEU A 201 -0.67 -2.19 1.56
CA LEU A 201 -0.01 -1.50 2.66
C LEU A 201 -0.78 -0.26 3.12
N ARG A 202 -1.24 0.59 2.19
CA ARG A 202 -2.03 1.79 2.54
C ARG A 202 -3.30 1.43 3.31
N ILE A 203 -3.96 0.34 2.92
CA ILE A 203 -5.19 -0.12 3.57
C ILE A 203 -4.91 -0.64 4.98
N TYR A 204 -3.92 -1.52 5.16
CA TYR A 204 -3.62 -2.13 6.46
C TYR A 204 -2.96 -1.16 7.44
N ALA A 205 -2.05 -0.33 6.97
CA ALA A 205 -1.45 0.72 7.77
C ALA A 205 -2.40 1.89 8.06
N LYS A 206 -3.56 1.98 7.36
CA LYS A 206 -4.49 3.11 7.41
C LYS A 206 -3.79 4.44 7.17
N ASN A 207 -2.77 4.42 6.33
CA ASN A 207 -1.96 5.59 5.99
C ASN A 207 -1.77 5.65 4.47
N PRO A 208 -2.39 6.62 3.77
CA PRO A 208 -2.35 6.73 2.32
C PRO A 208 -0.98 7.10 1.75
N LEU A 209 -0.05 7.59 2.58
CA LEU A 209 1.27 8.07 2.16
C LEU A 209 2.39 7.06 2.42
N LEU A 210 2.16 6.09 3.30
CA LEU A 210 3.21 5.21 3.81
C LEU A 210 3.88 4.37 2.72
N ALA A 211 3.08 3.83 1.80
CA ALA A 211 3.60 2.97 0.74
C ALA A 211 4.58 3.72 -0.18
N ASP A 212 4.26 4.97 -0.51
CA ASP A 212 5.12 5.80 -1.37
C ASP A 212 6.43 6.16 -0.65
N GLN A 213 6.36 6.45 0.66
CA GLN A 213 7.55 6.70 1.48
C GLN A 213 8.46 5.46 1.57
N VAL A 214 7.87 4.29 1.83
CA VAL A 214 8.61 3.02 1.98
C VAL A 214 9.26 2.63 0.64
N ALA A 215 8.52 2.72 -0.46
CA ALA A 215 9.03 2.39 -1.79
C ALA A 215 10.17 3.30 -2.23
N ALA A 216 10.05 4.62 -1.97
CA ALA A 216 11.05 5.60 -2.38
C ALA A 216 12.30 5.60 -1.49
N ASN A 217 12.10 5.65 -0.18
CA ASN A 217 13.21 5.64 0.80
C ASN A 217 12.68 5.34 2.20
N TYR A 218 12.57 4.05 2.56
CA TYR A 218 12.07 3.64 3.87
C TYR A 218 12.85 4.21 5.06
N ARG A 219 14.16 4.54 4.91
CA ARG A 219 14.95 5.15 5.97
C ARG A 219 14.48 6.55 6.36
N LYS A 220 13.76 7.22 5.44
CA LYS A 220 13.14 8.54 5.65
C LYS A 220 11.64 8.46 5.89
N ALA A 221 11.04 7.26 5.78
CA ALA A 221 9.63 7.05 6.01
C ALA A 221 9.25 7.25 7.49
N ASP A 222 7.98 7.59 7.72
CA ASP A 222 7.39 7.77 9.06
C ASP A 222 7.05 6.42 9.68
N ILE A 223 8.09 5.64 9.97
CA ILE A 223 8.02 4.31 10.59
C ILE A 223 8.96 4.22 11.79
N SER A 224 8.69 3.27 12.69
CA SER A 224 9.46 3.07 13.92
C SER A 224 10.89 2.59 13.64
N ALA A 225 11.78 2.72 14.66
CA ALA A 225 13.12 2.18 14.60
C ALA A 225 13.12 0.64 14.43
N ARG A 226 12.15 -0.07 15.06
CA ARG A 226 11.92 -1.51 14.90
C ARG A 226 11.62 -1.85 13.44
N GLN A 227 10.72 -1.12 12.81
CA GLN A 227 10.38 -1.33 11.39
C GLN A 227 11.54 -0.99 10.45
N LYS A 228 12.35 0.03 10.77
CA LYS A 228 13.56 0.32 9.99
C LYS A 228 14.58 -0.80 10.06
N ALA A 229 14.82 -1.35 11.25
CA ALA A 229 15.70 -2.51 11.42
C ALA A 229 15.19 -3.74 10.65
N MET A 230 13.88 -4.01 10.70
CA MET A 230 13.22 -5.05 9.90
C MET A 230 13.48 -4.89 8.40
N LEU A 231 13.32 -3.69 7.87
CA LEU A 231 13.52 -3.42 6.45
C LEU A 231 15.00 -3.41 6.05
N ASP A 232 15.92 -2.99 6.93
CA ASP A 232 17.36 -3.12 6.70
C ASP A 232 17.75 -4.59 6.50
N PHE A 233 17.25 -5.49 7.36
CA PHE A 233 17.48 -6.93 7.25
C PHE A 233 16.82 -7.53 6.00
N ALA A 234 15.55 -7.23 5.75
CA ALA A 234 14.82 -7.70 4.58
C ALA A 234 15.53 -7.36 3.26
N LEU A 235 16.02 -6.11 3.13
CA LEU A 235 16.77 -5.70 1.95
C LEU A 235 18.15 -6.34 1.85
N LYS A 236 18.80 -6.64 2.98
CA LYS A 236 20.05 -7.39 2.97
C LYS A 236 19.82 -8.82 2.47
N VAL A 237 18.74 -9.50 2.92
CA VAL A 237 18.32 -10.81 2.39
C VAL A 237 18.03 -10.74 0.89
N ALA A 238 17.25 -9.75 0.45
CA ALA A 238 16.78 -9.67 -0.94
C ALA A 238 17.90 -9.35 -1.95
N LEU A 239 18.92 -8.56 -1.54
CA LEU A 239 19.91 -7.99 -2.44
C LEU A 239 21.33 -8.51 -2.22
N ARG A 240 21.68 -8.89 -0.98
CA ARG A 240 23.05 -9.21 -0.57
C ARG A 240 23.08 -10.32 0.49
N SER A 241 22.32 -11.39 0.27
CA SER A 241 22.15 -12.47 1.26
C SER A 241 23.47 -13.13 1.70
N VAL A 242 24.50 -13.11 0.86
CA VAL A 242 25.84 -13.62 1.20
C VAL A 242 26.57 -12.81 2.25
N GLU A 243 26.12 -11.59 2.55
CA GLU A 243 26.70 -10.69 3.57
C GLU A 243 26.02 -10.83 4.93
N LEU A 244 25.04 -11.73 5.09
CA LEU A 244 24.38 -11.95 6.38
C LEU A 244 25.36 -12.53 7.39
N VAL A 245 25.38 -11.93 8.58
CA VAL A 245 26.22 -12.32 9.72
C VAL A 245 25.38 -12.32 10.99
N ASP A 246 25.87 -12.98 12.06
CA ASP A 246 25.14 -13.12 13.33
C ASP A 246 24.68 -11.77 13.91
N ALA A 247 25.48 -10.72 13.74
CA ALA A 247 25.12 -9.38 14.19
C ALA A 247 23.84 -8.81 13.55
N ASP A 248 23.46 -9.26 12.37
CA ASP A 248 22.20 -8.84 11.74
C ASP A 248 20.98 -9.42 12.48
N TYR A 249 21.10 -10.67 12.93
CA TYR A 249 20.07 -11.36 13.71
C TYR A 249 19.97 -10.78 15.12
N GLU A 250 21.12 -10.54 15.78
CA GLU A 250 21.15 -9.91 17.10
C GLU A 250 20.48 -8.53 17.07
N ARG A 251 20.76 -7.73 16.06
CA ARG A 251 20.12 -6.41 15.90
C ARG A 251 18.59 -6.52 15.82
N LEU A 252 18.04 -7.55 15.19
CA LEU A 252 16.59 -7.76 15.17
C LEU A 252 16.06 -8.19 16.53
N ARG A 253 16.77 -9.06 17.26
CA ARG A 253 16.41 -9.46 18.62
C ARG A 253 16.41 -8.27 19.58
N ASP A 254 17.39 -7.35 19.46
CA ASP A 254 17.44 -6.09 20.22
C ASP A 254 16.23 -5.19 19.97
N HIS A 255 15.60 -5.32 18.78
CA HIS A 255 14.35 -4.64 18.45
C HIS A 255 13.09 -5.46 18.79
N GLY A 256 13.22 -6.57 19.52
CA GLY A 256 12.11 -7.38 20.02
C GLY A 256 11.49 -8.33 19.00
N PHE A 257 12.22 -8.71 17.93
CA PHE A 257 11.82 -9.78 17.05
C PHE A 257 12.27 -11.13 17.59
N THR A 258 11.38 -12.12 17.52
CA THR A 258 11.72 -13.52 17.80
C THR A 258 12.43 -14.16 16.59
N ASP A 259 13.04 -15.33 16.77
CA ASP A 259 13.67 -16.05 15.66
C ASP A 259 12.64 -16.46 14.58
N GLU A 260 11.40 -16.75 14.97
CA GLU A 260 10.30 -16.99 14.03
C GLU A 260 9.93 -15.73 13.23
N ASP A 261 9.91 -14.55 13.87
CA ASP A 261 9.70 -13.29 13.16
C ASP A 261 10.83 -13.01 12.18
N ILE A 262 12.08 -13.28 12.58
CA ILE A 262 13.27 -13.11 11.72
C ILE A 262 13.20 -14.04 10.51
N TRP A 263 12.77 -15.29 10.74
CA TRP A 263 12.49 -16.22 9.65
C TRP A 263 11.45 -15.65 8.68
N ASP A 264 10.30 -15.18 9.19
CA ASP A 264 9.24 -14.61 8.36
C ASP A 264 9.73 -13.40 7.55
N ILE A 265 10.49 -12.49 8.18
CA ILE A 265 11.08 -11.33 7.49
C ILE A 265 11.96 -11.78 6.32
N GLY A 266 12.85 -12.73 6.59
CA GLY A 266 13.76 -13.26 5.57
C GLY A 266 13.06 -14.01 4.45
N ALA A 267 12.10 -14.88 4.80
CA ALA A 267 11.34 -15.68 3.83
C ALA A 267 10.46 -14.81 2.93
N ILE A 268 9.77 -13.80 3.49
CA ILE A 268 8.98 -12.84 2.71
C ILE A 268 9.89 -12.05 1.75
N ALA A 269 11.03 -11.54 2.24
CA ALA A 269 11.97 -10.80 1.41
C ALA A 269 12.54 -11.66 0.26
N ALA A 270 12.89 -12.91 0.52
CA ALA A 270 13.40 -13.85 -0.48
C ALA A 270 12.32 -14.21 -1.52
N PHE A 271 11.09 -14.50 -1.07
CA PHE A 271 9.98 -14.79 -1.98
C PHE A 271 9.67 -13.60 -2.88
N PHE A 272 9.61 -12.38 -2.35
CA PHE A 272 9.34 -11.20 -3.16
C PHE A 272 10.54 -10.80 -4.03
N ALA A 273 11.76 -11.12 -3.67
CA ALA A 273 12.90 -11.00 -4.57
C ALA A 273 12.74 -11.90 -5.81
N LEU A 274 12.22 -13.14 -5.65
CA LEU A 274 11.83 -14.02 -6.76
C LEU A 274 10.64 -13.41 -7.53
N SER A 275 9.55 -13.05 -6.84
CA SER A 275 8.34 -12.50 -7.44
C SER A 275 8.62 -11.25 -8.28
N ASN A 276 9.45 -10.33 -7.77
CA ASN A 276 9.85 -9.12 -8.50
C ASN A 276 10.57 -9.44 -9.81
N ARG A 277 11.48 -10.42 -9.80
CA ARG A 277 12.20 -10.87 -11.01
C ARG A 277 11.25 -11.49 -12.02
N MET A 278 10.30 -12.30 -11.56
CA MET A 278 9.26 -12.88 -12.44
C MET A 278 8.37 -11.79 -13.03
N ALA A 279 7.91 -10.84 -12.24
CA ALA A 279 7.09 -9.73 -12.72
C ALA A 279 7.83 -8.88 -13.77
N ASN A 280 9.12 -8.58 -13.54
CA ASN A 280 9.95 -7.84 -14.48
C ASN A 280 10.23 -8.66 -15.77
N LEU A 281 10.52 -9.95 -15.65
CA LEU A 281 10.69 -10.87 -16.79
C LEU A 281 9.43 -10.90 -17.68
N ILE A 282 8.27 -11.02 -17.06
CA ILE A 282 6.97 -11.10 -17.73
C ILE A 282 6.57 -9.73 -18.34
N GLY A 283 7.12 -8.65 -17.83
CA GLY A 283 6.68 -7.29 -18.16
C GLY A 283 5.29 -7.00 -17.59
N MET A 284 5.01 -7.56 -16.39
CA MET A 284 3.72 -7.49 -15.73
C MET A 284 3.33 -6.06 -15.40
N ARG A 285 2.12 -5.66 -15.80
CA ARG A 285 1.57 -4.35 -15.49
C ARG A 285 0.55 -4.42 -14.36
N PRO A 286 0.55 -3.46 -13.42
CA PRO A 286 -0.48 -3.39 -12.39
C PRO A 286 -1.84 -3.05 -12.99
N ASN A 287 -2.91 -3.50 -12.32
CA ASN A 287 -4.26 -3.03 -12.60
C ASN A 287 -4.40 -1.56 -12.18
N ASP A 288 -5.17 -0.78 -12.91
CA ASP A 288 -5.39 0.65 -12.64
C ASP A 288 -6.07 0.87 -11.28
N GLU A 289 -6.91 -0.06 -10.85
CA GLU A 289 -7.60 -0.04 -9.55
C GLU A 289 -6.64 0.08 -8.37
N PHE A 290 -5.50 -0.58 -8.42
CA PHE A 290 -4.50 -0.51 -7.34
C PHE A 290 -3.93 0.89 -7.11
N HIS A 291 -3.90 1.75 -8.13
CA HIS A 291 -3.39 3.12 -7.99
C HIS A 291 -4.26 3.97 -7.05
N LEU A 292 -5.57 3.68 -6.97
CA LEU A 292 -6.53 4.46 -6.18
C LEU A 292 -6.85 3.84 -4.82
N LEU A 293 -6.67 2.52 -4.67
CA LEU A 293 -6.99 1.81 -3.43
C LEU A 293 -6.17 2.34 -2.24
N GLY A 294 -6.87 2.65 -1.14
CA GLY A 294 -6.28 3.12 0.10
C GLY A 294 -5.77 4.57 0.09
N ARG A 295 -5.98 5.34 -1.01
CA ARG A 295 -5.54 6.75 -1.09
C ARG A 295 -6.58 7.76 -0.61
N LEU A 296 -7.85 7.43 -0.70
CA LEU A 296 -8.90 8.33 -0.23
C LEU A 296 -9.16 8.11 1.26
N PRO A 297 -9.33 9.20 2.05
CA PRO A 297 -9.74 9.08 3.44
C PRO A 297 -11.09 8.37 3.51
N ARG A 298 -11.28 7.48 4.48
CA ARG A 298 -12.61 7.00 4.82
C ARG A 298 -13.44 8.20 5.23
N LYS A 299 -14.54 8.48 4.54
CA LYS A 299 -15.56 9.37 5.09
C LYS A 299 -16.06 8.74 6.37
N ALA A 300 -15.96 9.51 7.47
CA ALA A 300 -16.45 9.15 8.79
C ALA A 300 -17.95 8.88 8.76
#